data_89b8f69006a3e9b86224e075e06503f1
#
_entry.id   89b8f69006a3e9b86224e075e06503f1
#
_cell.length_a   1.000
_cell.length_b   1.000
_cell.length_c   1.000
_cell.angle_alpha   90.00
_cell.angle_beta   90.00
_cell.angle_gamma   90.00
#
_symmetry.space_group_name_H-M   'P 1'
#
loop_
_entity.id
_entity.type
_entity.pdbx_description
1 polymer ?
#
loop_
_entity_poly.entity_id
_entity_poly.type
_entity_poly.pdbx_seq_one_letter_code
_entity_poly.pdbx_strand_id
1 'polypeptide(L)'
;VKLNWIGHACFLVESKDGTAIVTDPYGENVPYKAPEGPAHVVTVSHEHFDHNAVGRVKGSPQVLRGVGEWNVRGIPFRGIAAYHDTKGGRERGQDVIFKFTVDGVTLAHFGDLGHTLNAEQLKFLQDVEVALLPVGGYYTVGPKEAVEIIKSLPKVKVVVPMHFRTQVVKDWPIRPVEEFLQEAALPTKNLGQGPVEITPGKLPTTKEVWVLDYA
;
A
#
# COMPACT_ATOMS: atom_id res chain seq x y z
N VAL A 1 4.33 -1.43 -15.24
CA VAL A 1 4.89 -1.10 -13.92
C VAL A 1 5.31 -2.39 -13.22
N LYS A 2 6.42 -2.36 -12.50
CA LYS A 2 6.84 -3.46 -11.64
C LYS A 2 6.52 -3.13 -10.18
N LEU A 3 5.98 -4.09 -9.46
CA LEU A 3 5.63 -3.96 -8.05
C LEU A 3 6.37 -5.03 -7.25
N ASN A 4 7.09 -4.64 -6.22
CA ASN A 4 7.77 -5.54 -5.30
C ASN A 4 7.40 -5.20 -3.86
N TRP A 5 6.97 -6.19 -3.07
CA TRP A 5 6.68 -6.01 -1.66
C TRP A 5 7.97 -6.21 -0.85
N ILE A 6 8.42 -5.15 -0.20
CA ILE A 6 9.64 -5.20 0.62
C ILE A 6 9.34 -5.79 2.00
N GLY A 7 8.13 -5.54 2.50
CA GLY A 7 7.63 -6.01 3.79
C GLY A 7 6.79 -4.92 4.46
N HIS A 8 6.00 -5.29 5.45
CA HIS A 8 5.13 -4.38 6.19
C HIS A 8 4.20 -3.59 5.25
N ALA A 9 4.30 -2.26 5.21
CA ALA A 9 3.61 -1.39 4.25
C ALA A 9 4.55 -0.84 3.16
N CYS A 10 5.78 -1.35 3.08
CA CYS A 10 6.79 -0.85 2.15
C CYS A 10 6.76 -1.63 0.83
N PHE A 11 6.61 -0.88 -0.26
CA PHE A 11 6.71 -1.40 -1.63
C PHE A 11 7.75 -0.62 -2.42
N LEU A 12 8.38 -1.31 -3.37
CA LEU A 12 9.12 -0.68 -4.46
C LEU A 12 8.26 -0.79 -5.73
N VAL A 13 7.92 0.37 -6.29
CA VAL A 13 7.18 0.49 -7.56
C VAL A 13 8.12 1.10 -8.60
N GLU A 14 8.33 0.40 -9.70
CA GLU A 14 9.21 0.87 -10.77
C GLU A 14 8.44 1.03 -12.07
N SER A 15 8.59 2.21 -12.67
CA SER A 15 8.06 2.50 -14.00
C SER A 15 8.97 1.94 -15.09
N LYS A 16 8.47 1.91 -16.33
CA LYS A 16 9.23 1.46 -17.51
C LYS A 16 10.43 2.33 -17.82
N ASP A 17 10.40 3.62 -17.46
CA ASP A 17 11.51 4.56 -17.63
C ASP A 17 12.55 4.48 -16.51
N GLY A 18 12.37 3.55 -15.54
CA GLY A 18 13.27 3.35 -14.43
C GLY A 18 13.02 4.28 -13.24
N THR A 19 11.92 5.02 -13.21
CA THR A 19 11.55 5.81 -12.02
C THR A 19 11.14 4.86 -10.89
N ALA A 20 11.89 4.89 -9.78
CA ALA A 20 11.67 4.06 -8.59
C ALA A 20 10.95 4.85 -7.50
N ILE A 21 9.88 4.30 -6.98
CA ILE A 21 9.02 4.85 -5.92
C ILE A 21 9.07 3.87 -4.75
N VAL A 22 9.39 4.34 -3.55
CA VAL A 22 9.31 3.57 -2.31
C VAL A 22 8.16 4.12 -1.46
N THR A 23 7.27 3.24 -1.00
CA THR A 23 6.20 3.60 -0.07
C THR A 23 6.61 3.24 1.35
N ASP A 24 6.29 4.08 2.31
CA ASP A 24 6.37 3.84 3.75
C ASP A 24 7.59 3.03 4.20
N PRO A 25 8.83 3.53 4.01
CA PRO A 25 10.03 2.84 4.46
C PRO A 25 10.10 2.77 5.98
N TYR A 26 10.42 1.61 6.52
CA TYR A 26 10.44 1.34 7.96
C TYR A 26 11.84 1.42 8.58
N GLY A 27 11.85 1.68 9.89
CA GLY A 27 13.05 1.74 10.73
C GLY A 27 13.69 0.36 10.99
N GLU A 28 14.84 0.38 11.67
CA GLU A 28 15.61 -0.84 11.99
C GLU A 28 14.88 -1.80 12.94
N ASN A 29 13.90 -1.29 13.69
CA ASN A 29 13.09 -2.09 14.60
C ASN A 29 12.03 -2.96 13.90
N VAL A 30 11.82 -2.76 12.60
CA VAL A 30 10.97 -3.61 11.78
C VAL A 30 11.86 -4.65 11.10
N PRO A 31 11.70 -5.94 11.39
CA PRO A 31 12.71 -6.95 11.08
C PRO A 31 12.72 -7.46 9.64
N TYR A 32 12.19 -6.69 8.69
CA TYR A 32 12.37 -6.91 7.27
C TYR A 32 13.65 -6.23 6.76
N LYS A 33 14.14 -6.66 5.60
CA LYS A 33 15.28 -6.02 4.94
C LYS A 33 14.92 -4.61 4.47
N ALA A 34 15.87 -3.69 4.54
CA ALA A 34 15.67 -2.34 3.98
C ALA A 34 15.49 -2.40 2.46
N PRO A 35 14.78 -1.43 1.85
CA PRO A 35 14.73 -1.30 0.41
C PRO A 35 16.12 -1.19 -0.20
N GLU A 36 16.41 -2.00 -1.21
CA GLU A 36 17.69 -1.98 -1.92
C GLU A 36 17.60 -1.06 -3.14
N GLY A 37 18.69 -0.36 -3.44
CA GLY A 37 18.76 0.54 -4.59
C GLY A 37 18.28 1.96 -4.31
N PRO A 38 18.58 2.88 -5.23
CA PRO A 38 18.16 4.28 -5.12
C PRO A 38 16.69 4.45 -5.52
N ALA A 39 15.98 5.30 -4.77
CA ALA A 39 14.64 5.75 -5.15
C ALA A 39 14.67 7.21 -5.65
N HIS A 40 13.66 7.54 -6.45
CA HIS A 40 13.40 8.89 -6.96
C HIS A 40 12.31 9.59 -6.15
N VAL A 41 11.37 8.79 -5.63
CA VAL A 41 10.23 9.25 -4.82
C VAL A 41 10.09 8.36 -3.60
N VAL A 42 9.77 8.96 -2.46
CA VAL A 42 9.30 8.25 -1.26
C VAL A 42 7.97 8.85 -0.86
N THR A 43 6.94 8.02 -0.67
CA THR A 43 5.69 8.44 -0.02
C THR A 43 5.71 8.02 1.45
N VAL A 44 5.24 8.87 2.34
CA VAL A 44 5.10 8.61 3.77
C VAL A 44 3.67 8.89 4.17
N SER A 45 2.92 7.84 4.49
CA SER A 45 1.51 7.95 4.86
C SER A 45 1.31 8.63 6.20
N HIS A 46 2.21 8.38 7.16
CA HIS A 46 2.20 8.98 8.49
C HIS A 46 3.57 8.87 9.18
N GLU A 47 3.73 9.51 10.34
CA GLU A 47 5.03 9.71 10.98
C GLU A 47 5.40 8.64 12.03
N HIS A 48 4.81 7.46 12.01
CA HIS A 48 5.29 6.37 12.85
C HIS A 48 6.62 5.82 12.33
N PHE A 49 7.47 5.31 13.25
CA PHE A 49 8.85 4.85 12.96
C PHE A 49 8.93 3.71 11.95
N ASP A 50 7.84 2.98 11.80
CA ASP A 50 7.69 1.85 10.88
C ASP A 50 7.16 2.25 9.49
N HIS A 51 7.00 3.59 9.23
CA HIS A 51 6.54 4.13 7.95
C HIS A 51 7.34 5.33 7.43
N ASN A 52 8.20 5.95 8.24
CA ASN A 52 8.83 7.23 7.93
C ASN A 52 10.36 7.22 7.83
N ALA A 53 10.98 6.05 7.79
CA ALA A 53 12.44 5.91 7.81
C ALA A 53 13.11 6.23 6.45
N VAL A 54 12.83 7.41 5.90
CA VAL A 54 13.34 7.88 4.61
C VAL A 54 14.87 7.81 4.51
N GLY A 55 15.58 8.03 5.61
CA GLY A 55 17.04 7.95 5.66
C GLY A 55 17.63 6.56 5.34
N ARG A 56 16.80 5.51 5.32
CA ARG A 56 17.21 4.17 4.91
C ARG A 56 17.09 3.92 3.40
N VAL A 57 16.44 4.83 2.68
CA VAL A 57 16.28 4.75 1.23
C VAL A 57 17.46 5.44 0.56
N LYS A 58 18.16 4.71 -0.32
CA LYS A 58 19.31 5.24 -1.05
C LYS A 58 18.89 6.27 -2.12
N GLY A 59 19.81 7.11 -2.51
CA GLY A 59 19.59 8.18 -3.48
C GLY A 59 19.22 9.51 -2.81
N SER A 60 18.57 10.37 -3.56
CA SER A 60 18.05 11.65 -3.08
C SER A 60 16.59 11.79 -3.50
N PRO A 61 15.70 10.97 -2.92
CA PRO A 61 14.30 10.95 -3.33
C PRO A 61 13.58 12.24 -2.97
N GLN A 62 12.63 12.64 -3.81
CA GLN A 62 11.61 13.60 -3.39
C GLN A 62 10.66 12.91 -2.42
N VAL A 63 10.51 13.46 -1.22
CA VAL A 63 9.66 12.90 -0.17
C VAL A 63 8.30 13.58 -0.20
N LEU A 64 7.24 12.78 -0.38
CA LEU A 64 5.86 13.23 -0.40
C LEU A 64 5.19 12.87 0.93
N ARG A 65 4.62 13.87 1.59
CA ARG A 65 3.97 13.75 2.90
C ARG A 65 2.68 14.57 2.93
N GLY A 66 1.71 14.07 3.66
CA GLY A 66 0.45 14.79 3.88
C GLY A 66 -0.47 14.84 2.69
N VAL A 67 -1.51 15.66 2.82
CA VAL A 67 -2.52 15.89 1.77
C VAL A 67 -1.94 16.84 0.72
N GLY A 68 -2.12 16.53 -0.56
CA GLY A 68 -1.63 17.38 -1.63
C GLY A 68 -1.63 16.72 -3.00
N GLU A 69 -1.10 17.44 -3.97
CA GLU A 69 -0.91 16.99 -5.35
C GLU A 69 0.52 17.30 -5.80
N TRP A 70 1.15 16.31 -6.39
CA TRP A 70 2.54 16.44 -6.89
C TRP A 70 2.65 15.83 -8.27
N ASN A 71 3.59 16.32 -9.04
CA ASN A 71 4.03 15.66 -10.26
C ASN A 71 5.53 15.47 -10.18
N VAL A 72 5.98 14.22 -10.11
CA VAL A 72 7.40 13.90 -9.99
C VAL A 72 7.79 13.00 -11.15
N ARG A 73 8.71 13.49 -12.00
CA ARG A 73 9.17 12.77 -13.20
C ARG A 73 8.02 12.35 -14.13
N GLY A 74 6.99 13.19 -14.25
CA GLY A 74 5.81 12.91 -15.06
C GLY A 74 4.76 12.00 -14.42
N ILE A 75 5.03 11.49 -13.22
CA ILE A 75 4.08 10.66 -12.45
C ILE A 75 3.24 11.57 -11.56
N PRO A 76 1.89 11.59 -11.71
CA PRO A 76 1.01 12.33 -10.82
C PRO A 76 0.82 11.57 -9.51
N PHE A 77 1.00 12.25 -8.38
CA PHE A 77 0.73 11.78 -7.03
C PHE A 77 -0.33 12.66 -6.39
N ARG A 78 -1.23 12.04 -5.65
CA ARG A 78 -2.24 12.74 -4.84
C ARG A 78 -2.37 12.06 -3.49
N GLY A 79 -2.46 12.85 -2.42
CA GLY A 79 -2.71 12.37 -1.05
C GLY A 79 -4.05 12.88 -0.54
N ILE A 80 -4.85 12.00 0.05
CA ILE A 80 -6.08 12.34 0.76
C ILE A 80 -5.99 11.96 2.23
N ALA A 81 -6.55 12.81 3.11
CA ALA A 81 -6.55 12.55 4.54
C ALA A 81 -7.34 11.29 4.90
N ALA A 82 -6.77 10.52 5.79
CA ALA A 82 -7.37 9.37 6.46
C ALA A 82 -6.94 9.35 7.93
N TYR A 83 -7.37 8.35 8.66
CA TYR A 83 -7.03 8.19 10.07
C TYR A 83 -6.57 6.76 10.36
N HIS A 84 -5.61 6.67 11.26
CA HIS A 84 -5.06 5.39 11.72
C HIS A 84 -5.94 4.72 12.80
N ASP A 85 -7.17 5.20 12.99
CA ASP A 85 -8.16 4.67 13.93
C ASP A 85 -9.59 5.01 13.51
N THR A 86 -10.58 4.46 14.21
CA THR A 86 -12.00 4.72 13.99
C THR A 86 -12.52 5.96 14.71
N LYS A 87 -11.66 6.74 15.38
CA LYS A 87 -12.02 7.89 16.22
C LYS A 87 -11.52 9.22 15.68
N GLY A 88 -11.28 9.28 14.37
CA GLY A 88 -10.80 10.49 13.71
C GLY A 88 -9.38 10.89 14.11
N GLY A 89 -8.50 9.90 14.26
CA GLY A 89 -7.09 10.10 14.58
C GLY A 89 -6.79 10.39 16.04
N ARG A 90 -7.76 10.26 16.94
CA ARG A 90 -7.56 10.58 18.36
C ARG A 90 -6.75 9.55 19.15
N GLU A 91 -6.63 8.34 18.62
CA GLU A 91 -5.89 7.25 19.28
C GLU A 91 -4.51 7.01 18.65
N ARG A 92 -4.44 6.98 17.30
CA ARG A 92 -3.22 6.64 16.56
C ARG A 92 -2.78 7.69 15.56
N GLY A 93 -3.52 8.79 15.44
CA GLY A 93 -3.16 9.91 14.58
C GLY A 93 -3.77 9.86 13.18
N GLN A 94 -3.24 10.73 12.34
CA GLN A 94 -3.64 10.85 10.95
C GLN A 94 -2.90 9.83 10.09
N ASP A 95 -3.49 9.49 8.96
CA ASP A 95 -2.93 8.71 7.89
C ASP A 95 -3.22 9.40 6.54
N VAL A 96 -2.49 9.07 5.50
CA VAL A 96 -2.71 9.58 4.14
C VAL A 96 -2.78 8.42 3.16
N ILE A 97 -3.89 8.34 2.45
CA ILE A 97 -3.98 7.44 1.30
C ILE A 97 -3.33 8.13 0.10
N PHE A 98 -2.27 7.54 -0.42
CA PHE A 98 -1.61 8.03 -1.64
C PHE A 98 -2.16 7.32 -2.88
N LYS A 99 -2.54 8.11 -3.89
CA LYS A 99 -2.92 7.63 -5.22
C LYS A 99 -1.93 8.16 -6.25
N PHE A 100 -1.44 7.28 -7.14
CA PHE A 100 -0.52 7.65 -8.21
C PHE A 100 -0.71 6.77 -9.44
N THR A 101 -0.42 7.31 -10.62
CA THR A 101 -0.57 6.59 -11.90
C THR A 101 0.80 6.40 -12.53
N VAL A 102 1.21 5.15 -12.69
CA VAL A 102 2.49 4.74 -13.27
C VAL A 102 2.25 3.88 -14.50
N ASP A 103 2.84 4.24 -15.63
CA ASP A 103 2.71 3.51 -16.90
C ASP A 103 1.25 3.22 -17.30
N GLY A 104 0.32 4.10 -16.94
CA GLY A 104 -1.10 3.97 -17.23
C GLY A 104 -1.87 3.03 -16.28
N VAL A 105 -1.27 2.59 -15.17
CA VAL A 105 -1.94 1.87 -14.07
C VAL A 105 -2.11 2.80 -12.88
N THR A 106 -3.32 2.91 -12.35
CA THR A 106 -3.61 3.72 -11.16
C THR A 106 -3.58 2.87 -9.92
N LEU A 107 -2.60 3.15 -9.03
CA LEU A 107 -2.42 2.47 -7.76
C LEU A 107 -2.87 3.37 -6.60
N ALA A 108 -3.32 2.75 -5.51
CA ALA A 108 -3.49 3.43 -4.22
C ALA A 108 -2.78 2.65 -3.12
N HIS A 109 -1.99 3.36 -2.31
CA HIS A 109 -1.39 2.88 -1.07
C HIS A 109 -2.18 3.43 0.10
N PHE A 110 -2.71 2.54 0.92
CA PHE A 110 -3.67 2.90 1.97
C PHE A 110 -3.03 3.20 3.33
N GLY A 111 -1.69 3.18 3.41
CA GLY A 111 -0.98 3.40 4.67
C GLY A 111 -1.48 2.47 5.77
N ASP A 112 -1.63 3.00 6.96
CA ASP A 112 -2.19 2.29 8.12
C ASP A 112 -3.66 2.67 8.36
N LEU A 113 -4.44 2.69 7.29
CA LEU A 113 -5.87 3.01 7.34
C LEU A 113 -6.58 2.24 8.46
N GLY A 114 -7.24 2.97 9.37
CA GLY A 114 -7.90 2.43 10.56
C GLY A 114 -9.43 2.42 10.49
N HIS A 115 -10.05 2.80 9.35
CA HIS A 115 -11.50 2.92 9.21
C HIS A 115 -11.98 2.59 7.79
N THR A 116 -13.28 2.37 7.60
CA THR A 116 -13.90 2.25 6.27
C THR A 116 -13.96 3.61 5.57
N LEU A 117 -14.04 3.61 4.23
CA LEU A 117 -13.95 4.82 3.43
C LEU A 117 -15.22 5.69 3.53
N ASN A 118 -15.05 6.99 3.64
CA ASN A 118 -16.12 7.98 3.54
C ASN A 118 -16.39 8.35 2.07
N ALA A 119 -17.43 9.16 1.82
CA ALA A 119 -17.86 9.53 0.48
C ALA A 119 -16.80 10.31 -0.32
N GLU A 120 -16.00 11.15 0.33
CA GLU A 120 -14.91 11.91 -0.30
C GLU A 120 -13.78 10.99 -0.73
N GLN A 121 -13.37 10.08 0.15
CA GLN A 121 -12.34 9.07 -0.15
C GLN A 121 -12.78 8.10 -1.24
N LEU A 122 -14.05 7.68 -1.24
CA LEU A 122 -14.62 6.85 -2.32
C LEU A 122 -14.56 7.55 -3.67
N LYS A 123 -14.95 8.83 -3.72
CA LYS A 123 -14.84 9.65 -4.94
C LYS A 123 -13.40 9.82 -5.40
N PHE A 124 -12.48 10.03 -4.46
CA PHE A 124 -11.05 10.16 -4.75
C PHE A 124 -10.46 8.87 -5.35
N LEU A 125 -10.88 7.71 -4.86
CA LEU A 125 -10.35 6.39 -5.23
C LEU A 125 -11.13 5.70 -6.35
N GLN A 126 -12.13 6.35 -6.96
CA GLN A 126 -13.04 5.74 -7.93
C GLN A 126 -12.38 5.18 -9.20
N ASP A 127 -11.17 5.62 -9.53
CA ASP A 127 -10.38 5.25 -10.71
C ASP A 127 -9.22 4.29 -10.39
N VAL A 128 -9.04 3.90 -9.13
CA VAL A 128 -7.98 3.00 -8.69
C VAL A 128 -8.19 1.58 -9.22
N GLU A 129 -7.14 1.01 -9.79
CA GLU A 129 -7.13 -0.33 -10.37
C GLU A 129 -6.39 -1.34 -9.47
N VAL A 130 -5.36 -0.88 -8.75
CA VAL A 130 -4.53 -1.69 -7.84
C VAL A 130 -4.54 -1.08 -6.45
N ALA A 131 -5.01 -1.83 -5.46
CA ALA A 131 -5.07 -1.41 -4.06
C ALA A 131 -4.00 -2.13 -3.23
N LEU A 132 -3.05 -1.37 -2.66
CA LEU A 132 -2.10 -1.84 -1.65
C LEU A 132 -2.72 -1.57 -0.28
N LEU A 133 -3.36 -2.61 0.30
CA LEU A 133 -4.32 -2.45 1.40
C LEU A 133 -3.86 -3.19 2.66
N PRO A 134 -3.85 -2.55 3.84
CA PRO A 134 -3.60 -3.24 5.10
C PRO A 134 -4.79 -4.17 5.42
N VAL A 135 -4.48 -5.38 5.93
CA VAL A 135 -5.50 -6.41 6.22
C VAL A 135 -5.33 -7.08 7.58
N GLY A 136 -4.24 -6.75 8.30
CA GLY A 136 -3.84 -7.45 9.51
C GLY A 136 -4.69 -7.12 10.75
N GLY A 137 -5.39 -6.02 10.74
CA GLY A 137 -6.15 -5.56 11.92
C GLY A 137 -5.25 -5.15 13.08
N TYR A 138 -5.82 -5.03 14.28
CA TYR A 138 -5.22 -4.56 15.53
C TYR A 138 -4.76 -3.09 15.47
N TYR A 139 -3.86 -2.74 14.57
CA TYR A 139 -3.44 -1.35 14.33
C TYR A 139 -4.21 -0.71 13.17
N THR A 140 -4.58 -1.48 12.18
CA THR A 140 -5.22 -1.05 10.93
C THR A 140 -6.60 -1.68 10.77
N VAL A 141 -7.26 -1.46 9.64
CA VAL A 141 -8.44 -2.23 9.27
C VAL A 141 -8.13 -3.72 9.26
N GLY A 142 -9.08 -4.52 9.74
CA GLY A 142 -8.98 -5.97 9.72
C GLY A 142 -9.60 -6.58 8.45
N PRO A 143 -9.64 -7.92 8.37
CA PRO A 143 -10.16 -8.63 7.20
C PRO A 143 -11.55 -8.18 6.75
N LYS A 144 -12.49 -7.99 7.67
CA LYS A 144 -13.87 -7.61 7.34
C LYS A 144 -13.97 -6.20 6.76
N GLU A 145 -13.35 -5.22 7.42
CA GLU A 145 -13.30 -3.84 6.96
C GLU A 145 -12.57 -3.73 5.63
N ALA A 146 -11.49 -4.47 5.44
CA ALA A 146 -10.77 -4.54 4.17
C ALA A 146 -11.67 -5.05 3.04
N VAL A 147 -12.49 -6.06 3.29
CA VAL A 147 -13.48 -6.56 2.32
C VAL A 147 -14.54 -5.51 2.00
N GLU A 148 -15.04 -4.76 2.97
CA GLU A 148 -15.98 -3.65 2.75
C GLU A 148 -15.35 -2.58 1.86
N ILE A 149 -14.10 -2.22 2.12
CA ILE A 149 -13.34 -1.25 1.31
C ILE A 149 -13.24 -1.71 -0.14
N ILE A 150 -12.78 -2.93 -0.39
CA ILE A 150 -12.59 -3.41 -1.77
C ILE A 150 -13.92 -3.61 -2.52
N LYS A 151 -15.01 -3.89 -1.82
CA LYS A 151 -16.36 -3.94 -2.42
C LYS A 151 -16.84 -2.56 -2.85
N SER A 152 -16.47 -1.51 -2.11
CA SER A 152 -16.87 -0.13 -2.42
C SER A 152 -16.06 0.52 -3.55
N LEU A 153 -14.97 -0.11 -4.00
CA LEU A 153 -14.09 0.39 -5.05
C LEU A 153 -14.34 -0.35 -6.38
N PRO A 154 -15.15 0.21 -7.28
CA PRO A 154 -15.68 -0.52 -8.45
C PRO A 154 -14.61 -0.85 -9.50
N LYS A 155 -13.57 -0.02 -9.63
CA LYS A 155 -12.52 -0.22 -10.63
C LYS A 155 -11.31 -1.02 -10.14
N VAL A 156 -11.21 -1.30 -8.85
CA VAL A 156 -10.14 -2.15 -8.32
C VAL A 156 -10.25 -3.55 -8.93
N LYS A 157 -9.19 -3.98 -9.57
CA LYS A 157 -9.01 -5.28 -10.21
C LYS A 157 -8.06 -6.16 -9.43
N VAL A 158 -7.06 -5.55 -8.80
CA VAL A 158 -6.05 -6.25 -8.03
C VAL A 158 -5.99 -5.67 -6.62
N VAL A 159 -6.08 -6.53 -5.63
CA VAL A 159 -5.84 -6.19 -4.23
C VAL A 159 -4.55 -6.87 -3.80
N VAL A 160 -3.58 -6.08 -3.36
CA VAL A 160 -2.32 -6.58 -2.79
C VAL A 160 -2.39 -6.35 -1.29
N PRO A 161 -2.58 -7.40 -0.48
CA PRO A 161 -2.62 -7.27 0.96
C PRO A 161 -1.24 -6.91 1.52
N MET A 162 -1.23 -6.09 2.55
CA MET A 162 -0.04 -5.68 3.29
C MET A 162 -0.34 -5.58 4.79
N HIS A 163 0.67 -5.28 5.61
CA HIS A 163 0.54 -5.08 7.05
C HIS A 163 -0.18 -6.22 7.77
N PHE A 164 0.18 -7.45 7.42
CA PHE A 164 -0.33 -8.68 8.05
C PHE A 164 0.82 -9.49 8.66
N ARG A 165 0.49 -10.44 9.53
CA ARG A 165 1.46 -11.28 10.22
C ARG A 165 2.17 -12.23 9.24
N THR A 166 3.49 -12.13 9.21
CA THR A 166 4.39 -13.04 8.47
C THR A 166 5.29 -13.80 9.44
N GLN A 167 6.12 -14.68 8.93
CA GLN A 167 7.10 -15.41 9.76
C GLN A 167 8.11 -14.46 10.44
N VAL A 168 8.44 -13.34 9.80
CA VAL A 168 9.38 -12.35 10.32
C VAL A 168 8.79 -11.58 11.50
N VAL A 169 7.49 -11.34 11.51
CA VAL A 169 6.75 -10.63 12.55
C VAL A 169 5.71 -11.53 13.24
N LYS A 170 6.06 -12.79 13.44
CA LYS A 170 5.15 -13.82 13.99
C LYS A 170 4.57 -13.47 15.36
N ASP A 171 5.29 -12.67 16.14
CA ASP A 171 4.91 -12.27 17.51
C ASP A 171 4.11 -10.96 17.56
N TRP A 172 3.87 -10.35 16.41
CA TRP A 172 3.04 -9.16 16.35
C TRP A 172 1.55 -9.53 16.49
N PRO A 173 0.73 -8.68 17.16
CA PRO A 173 -0.68 -8.99 17.44
C PRO A 173 -1.61 -8.80 16.23
N ILE A 174 -1.06 -8.72 15.04
CA ILE A 174 -1.79 -8.60 13.78
C ILE A 174 -2.15 -9.98 13.22
N ARG A 175 -3.19 -10.04 12.39
CA ARG A 175 -3.72 -11.28 11.81
C ARG A 175 -2.90 -11.74 10.59
N PRO A 176 -2.86 -13.05 10.32
CA PRO A 176 -2.27 -13.58 9.09
C PRO A 176 -3.15 -13.27 7.87
N VAL A 177 -2.56 -13.34 6.68
CA VAL A 177 -3.26 -13.03 5.42
C VAL A 177 -4.40 -14.00 5.13
N GLU A 178 -4.31 -15.23 5.57
CA GLU A 178 -5.30 -16.30 5.37
C GLU A 178 -6.69 -15.89 5.88
N GLU A 179 -6.78 -15.15 6.98
CA GLU A 179 -8.06 -14.67 7.51
C GLU A 179 -8.71 -13.66 6.54
N PHE A 180 -7.92 -12.79 5.92
CA PHE A 180 -8.43 -11.89 4.88
C PHE A 180 -8.85 -12.66 3.62
N LEU A 181 -8.07 -13.65 3.19
CA LEU A 181 -8.39 -14.46 2.00
C LEU A 181 -9.71 -15.23 2.19
N GLN A 182 -9.95 -15.78 3.38
CA GLN A 182 -11.22 -16.42 3.72
C GLN A 182 -12.40 -15.46 3.68
N GLU A 183 -12.25 -14.28 4.28
CA GLU A 183 -13.31 -13.26 4.33
C GLU A 183 -13.60 -12.67 2.95
N ALA A 184 -12.57 -12.43 2.14
CA ALA A 184 -12.70 -11.88 0.80
C ALA A 184 -13.38 -12.85 -0.17
N ALA A 185 -13.07 -14.13 -0.07
CA ALA A 185 -13.58 -15.18 -0.95
C ALA A 185 -13.39 -14.84 -2.45
N LEU A 186 -12.28 -14.20 -2.79
CA LEU A 186 -11.91 -13.80 -4.15
C LEU A 186 -10.88 -14.76 -4.75
N PRO A 187 -10.81 -14.87 -6.08
CA PRO A 187 -9.69 -15.54 -6.73
C PRO A 187 -8.36 -15.00 -6.22
N THR A 188 -7.47 -15.90 -5.79
CA THR A 188 -6.19 -15.55 -5.18
C THR A 188 -5.04 -16.10 -5.99
N LYS A 189 -4.01 -15.28 -6.22
CA LYS A 189 -2.73 -15.68 -6.81
C LYS A 189 -1.61 -15.47 -5.80
N ASN A 190 -0.84 -16.52 -5.51
CA ASN A 190 0.41 -16.42 -4.77
C ASN A 190 1.53 -16.23 -5.79
N LEU A 191 2.17 -15.06 -5.78
CA LEU A 191 3.11 -14.65 -6.81
C LEU A 191 4.57 -14.77 -6.37
N GLY A 192 4.83 -15.19 -5.12
CA GLY A 192 6.17 -15.41 -4.61
C GLY A 192 6.95 -14.12 -4.39
N GLN A 193 8.28 -14.28 -4.25
CA GLN A 193 9.23 -13.17 -4.12
C GLN A 193 9.56 -12.51 -5.45
N GLY A 194 9.90 -11.22 -5.36
CA GLY A 194 10.40 -10.43 -6.48
C GLY A 194 9.32 -9.61 -7.17
N PRO A 195 9.74 -8.84 -8.16
CA PRO A 195 8.83 -7.90 -8.80
C PRO A 195 7.79 -8.60 -9.66
N VAL A 196 6.54 -8.20 -9.47
CA VAL A 196 5.41 -8.58 -10.31
C VAL A 196 5.19 -7.51 -11.36
N GLU A 197 5.06 -7.91 -12.61
CA GLU A 197 4.78 -6.97 -13.69
C GLU A 197 3.27 -6.75 -13.84
N ILE A 198 2.85 -5.51 -13.77
CA ILE A 198 1.47 -5.06 -13.98
C ILE A 198 1.43 -4.25 -15.28
N THR A 199 0.63 -4.73 -16.24
CA THR A 199 0.53 -4.10 -17.58
C THR A 199 -0.87 -3.54 -17.76
N PRO A 200 -1.04 -2.27 -18.19
CA PRO A 200 -2.35 -1.73 -18.58
C PRO A 200 -3.03 -2.63 -19.61
N GLY A 201 -4.32 -2.84 -19.46
CA GLY A 201 -5.09 -3.69 -20.37
C GLY A 201 -4.90 -5.21 -20.18
N LYS A 202 -3.99 -5.65 -19.29
CA LYS A 202 -3.81 -7.05 -18.90
C LYS A 202 -4.22 -7.34 -17.46
N LEU A 203 -4.83 -6.38 -16.80
CA LEU A 203 -5.43 -6.58 -15.49
C LEU A 203 -6.60 -7.58 -15.59
N PRO A 204 -6.87 -8.36 -14.51
CA PRO A 204 -7.96 -9.32 -14.52
C PRO A 204 -9.32 -8.63 -14.78
N THR A 205 -10.24 -9.36 -15.42
CA THR A 205 -11.59 -8.87 -15.69
C THR A 205 -12.44 -8.81 -14.42
N THR A 206 -12.20 -9.73 -13.51
CA THR A 206 -12.79 -9.80 -12.18
C THR A 206 -11.75 -9.42 -11.12
N LYS A 207 -12.22 -8.99 -9.95
CA LYS A 207 -11.33 -8.64 -8.83
C LYS A 207 -10.59 -9.87 -8.31
N GLU A 208 -9.28 -9.76 -8.13
CA GLU A 208 -8.39 -10.80 -7.61
C GLU A 208 -7.56 -10.29 -6.44
N VAL A 209 -7.14 -11.19 -5.57
CA VAL A 209 -6.11 -10.92 -4.55
C VAL A 209 -4.78 -11.48 -5.03
N TRP A 210 -3.76 -10.64 -5.06
CA TRP A 210 -2.39 -11.02 -5.38
C TRP A 210 -1.54 -10.96 -4.11
N VAL A 211 -1.18 -12.14 -3.60
CA VAL A 211 -0.31 -12.26 -2.43
C VAL A 211 1.13 -12.34 -2.90
N LEU A 212 1.93 -11.39 -2.45
CA LEU A 212 3.36 -11.35 -2.69
C LEU A 212 4.10 -11.83 -1.44
N ASP A 213 5.25 -12.43 -1.63
CA ASP A 213 6.21 -12.66 -0.56
C ASP A 213 7.12 -11.44 -0.42
N TYR A 214 7.50 -11.11 0.82
CA TYR A 214 8.42 -10.00 1.10
C TYR A 214 9.85 -10.32 0.62
N ALA A 215 10.60 -9.27 0.25
CA ALA A 215 11.95 -9.36 -0.31
C ALA A 215 13.04 -9.80 0.72
#